data_587961dba6f96c7cea6e747a238b7fe2
#
_entry.id   587961dba6f96c7cea6e747a238b7fe2
#
_cell.length_a   1.000
_cell.length_b   1.000
_cell.length_c   1.000
_cell.angle_alpha   90.00
_cell.angle_beta   90.00
_cell.angle_gamma   90.00
#
_symmetry.space_group_name_H-M   'P 1'
#
loop_
_entity.id
_entity.type
_entity.pdbx_description
1 polymer ?
#
loop_
_entity_poly.entity_id
_entity_poly.type
_entity_poly.pdbx_seq_one_letter_code
_entity_poly.pdbx_strand_id
1 'polypeptide(L)'
;MAIAVAAILYFTPISPIAEKAEADSAETSPAVTYVIMDDITEIKNELDSAALADVNRWETQKANDSLVVFYDMLRKPVGAAFYTLKKAEAEGTAEAWTEAGERFLLNAKYLGDQPRKTSWYAQSREAFEKAVELAPEDLDVKVDLGVCMIEGASFLGTPPMEGIGILKNVEQQDPNNIKALINLGYFAI
;
A
#
# COMPACT_ATOMS: atom_id res chain seq x y z
N MET A 1 45.00 54.32 -36.46
CA MET A 1 45.17 52.96 -35.91
C MET A 1 44.35 52.88 -34.65
N ALA A 2 43.19 52.19 -34.74
CA ALA A 2 42.33 51.95 -33.60
C ALA A 2 42.30 50.45 -33.38
N ILE A 3 42.74 50.00 -32.23
CA ILE A 3 42.73 48.61 -31.85
C ILE A 3 41.40 48.35 -31.11
N ALA A 4 40.52 47.58 -31.72
CA ALA A 4 39.32 47.12 -31.09
C ALA A 4 39.61 45.83 -30.24
N VAL A 5 39.43 45.92 -28.96
CA VAL A 5 39.47 44.76 -28.06
C VAL A 5 38.06 44.18 -27.95
N ALA A 6 37.83 43.02 -28.58
CA ALA A 6 36.59 42.29 -28.45
C ALA A 6 36.61 41.45 -27.16
N ALA A 7 35.79 41.83 -26.22
CA ALA A 7 35.52 41.01 -25.04
C ALA A 7 34.57 39.86 -25.41
N ILE A 8 35.10 38.65 -25.45
CA ILE A 8 34.28 37.43 -25.62
C ILE A 8 33.72 37.06 -24.22
N LEU A 9 32.47 37.38 -23.99
CA LEU A 9 31.70 36.88 -22.89
C LEU A 9 31.39 35.40 -23.15
N TYR A 10 32.06 34.50 -22.42
CA TYR A 10 31.68 33.09 -22.37
C TYR A 10 30.37 32.96 -21.63
N PHE A 11 29.26 32.88 -22.40
CA PHE A 11 27.98 32.42 -21.90
C PHE A 11 28.01 30.89 -21.87
N THR A 12 28.28 30.28 -20.71
CA THR A 12 28.04 28.85 -20.52
C THR A 12 26.53 28.66 -20.36
N PRO A 13 25.85 27.87 -21.21
CA PRO A 13 24.47 27.53 -20.94
C PRO A 13 24.41 26.58 -19.75
N ILE A 14 23.74 27.02 -18.69
CA ILE A 14 23.33 26.17 -17.61
C ILE A 14 22.30 25.21 -18.20
N SER A 15 22.71 23.98 -18.42
CA SER A 15 21.78 22.91 -18.78
C SER A 15 20.79 22.72 -17.63
N PRO A 16 19.47 22.76 -17.89
CA PRO A 16 18.52 22.32 -16.88
C PRO A 16 18.78 20.83 -16.64
N ILE A 17 19.09 20.46 -15.42
CA ILE A 17 19.05 19.10 -14.95
C ILE A 17 17.59 18.70 -15.00
N ALA A 18 17.18 18.15 -16.15
CA ALA A 18 15.96 17.35 -16.22
C ALA A 18 16.29 16.04 -15.50
N GLU A 19 16.13 16.04 -14.21
CA GLU A 19 16.07 14.84 -13.42
C GLU A 19 14.79 14.13 -13.84
N LYS A 20 14.98 13.21 -14.78
CA LYS A 20 13.98 12.25 -15.17
C LYS A 20 13.76 11.38 -13.93
N ALA A 21 12.75 11.74 -13.16
CA ALA A 21 12.13 10.81 -12.23
C ALA A 21 11.60 9.67 -13.11
N GLU A 22 12.41 8.64 -13.26
CA GLU A 22 11.91 7.33 -13.67
C GLU A 22 10.90 6.95 -12.59
N ALA A 23 9.64 6.98 -12.96
CA ALA A 23 8.61 6.30 -12.21
C ALA A 23 9.05 4.84 -12.19
N ASP A 24 9.72 4.46 -11.10
CA ASP A 24 9.92 3.08 -10.73
C ASP A 24 8.52 2.57 -10.41
N SER A 25 7.90 1.99 -11.45
CA SER A 25 6.71 1.19 -11.25
C SER A 25 7.15 0.09 -10.28
N ALA A 26 6.72 0.20 -9.03
CA ALA A 26 6.96 -0.81 -8.02
C ALA A 26 6.39 -2.13 -8.57
N GLU A 27 7.25 -2.88 -9.26
CA GLU A 27 6.99 -4.28 -9.50
C GLU A 27 6.80 -4.90 -8.12
N THR A 28 5.60 -5.41 -7.87
CA THR A 28 5.31 -6.23 -6.69
C THR A 28 6.46 -7.21 -6.52
N SER A 29 7.25 -7.02 -5.49
CA SER A 29 8.44 -7.86 -5.27
C SER A 29 7.99 -9.32 -5.31
N PRO A 30 8.57 -10.16 -6.18
CA PRO A 30 8.16 -11.58 -6.30
C PRO A 30 8.23 -12.34 -4.97
N ALA A 31 9.07 -11.88 -4.04
CA ALA A 31 9.17 -12.43 -2.70
C ALA A 31 7.89 -12.22 -1.85
N VAL A 32 7.19 -11.08 -2.02
CA VAL A 32 5.94 -10.76 -1.30
C VAL A 32 4.82 -11.70 -1.73
N THR A 33 4.63 -11.86 -3.04
CA THR A 33 3.61 -12.74 -3.60
C THR A 33 3.85 -14.20 -3.23
N TYR A 34 5.12 -14.63 -3.21
CA TYR A 34 5.49 -16.00 -2.85
C TYR A 34 5.08 -16.36 -1.42
N VAL A 35 5.39 -15.52 -0.44
CA VAL A 35 5.05 -15.77 0.98
C VAL A 35 3.53 -15.92 1.19
N ILE A 36 2.73 -15.04 0.58
CA ILE A 36 1.26 -15.12 0.71
C ILE A 36 0.71 -16.38 0.06
N MET A 37 1.23 -16.78 -1.09
CA MET A 37 0.79 -17.99 -1.80
C MET A 37 1.14 -19.28 -1.05
N ASP A 38 2.28 -19.32 -0.36
CA ASP A 38 2.66 -20.46 0.48
C ASP A 38 1.68 -20.61 1.65
N ASP A 39 1.35 -19.50 2.32
CA ASP A 39 0.36 -19.47 3.40
C ASP A 39 -1.02 -19.94 2.91
N ILE A 40 -1.46 -19.49 1.74
CA ILE A 40 -2.73 -19.94 1.14
C ILE A 40 -2.70 -21.44 0.87
N THR A 41 -1.61 -21.95 0.34
CA THR A 41 -1.45 -23.37 0.07
C THR A 41 -1.48 -24.20 1.35
N GLU A 42 -0.80 -23.75 2.41
CA GLU A 42 -0.82 -24.39 3.73
C GLU A 42 -2.24 -24.42 4.31
N ILE A 43 -2.95 -23.29 4.29
CA ILE A 43 -4.33 -23.21 4.78
C ILE A 43 -5.25 -24.14 3.99
N LYS A 44 -5.12 -24.23 2.66
CA LYS A 44 -5.93 -25.14 1.83
C LYS A 44 -5.67 -26.62 2.17
N ASN A 45 -4.45 -26.97 2.53
CA ASN A 45 -4.10 -28.35 2.95
C ASN A 45 -4.72 -28.74 4.30
N GLU A 46 -5.11 -27.77 5.13
CA GLU A 46 -5.79 -28.01 6.41
C GLU A 46 -7.31 -28.19 6.25
N LEU A 47 -7.87 -27.86 5.08
CA LEU A 47 -9.31 -27.97 4.83
C LEU A 47 -9.73 -29.42 4.61
N ASP A 48 -10.93 -29.75 5.06
CA ASP A 48 -11.55 -31.01 4.67
C ASP A 48 -11.93 -31.02 3.17
N SER A 49 -12.29 -32.19 2.66
CA SER A 49 -12.59 -32.34 1.23
C SER A 49 -13.78 -31.53 0.73
N ALA A 50 -14.77 -31.28 1.58
CA ALA A 50 -15.97 -30.50 1.23
C ALA A 50 -15.62 -29.00 1.17
N ALA A 51 -14.94 -28.47 2.19
CA ALA A 51 -14.49 -27.10 2.23
C ALA A 51 -13.52 -26.79 1.08
N LEU A 52 -12.59 -27.70 0.79
CA LEU A 52 -11.67 -27.55 -0.32
C LEU A 52 -12.37 -27.53 -1.68
N ALA A 53 -13.42 -28.36 -1.86
CA ALA A 53 -14.23 -28.36 -3.08
C ALA A 53 -14.99 -27.03 -3.26
N ASP A 54 -15.51 -26.46 -2.18
CA ASP A 54 -16.16 -25.15 -2.19
C ASP A 54 -15.18 -24.05 -2.56
N VAL A 55 -14.00 -24.01 -1.93
CA VAL A 55 -12.94 -23.03 -2.25
C VAL A 55 -12.56 -23.13 -3.73
N ASN A 56 -12.28 -24.32 -4.26
CA ASN A 56 -11.89 -24.50 -5.65
C ASN A 56 -13.01 -24.06 -6.62
N ARG A 57 -14.27 -24.29 -6.26
CA ARG A 57 -15.42 -23.82 -7.03
C ARG A 57 -15.48 -22.29 -7.07
N TRP A 58 -15.37 -21.63 -5.90
CA TRP A 58 -15.40 -20.17 -5.82
C TRP A 58 -14.21 -19.51 -6.52
N GLU A 59 -13.01 -20.09 -6.43
CA GLU A 59 -11.84 -19.62 -7.20
C GLU A 59 -12.09 -19.69 -8.71
N THR A 60 -12.66 -20.82 -9.19
CA THR A 60 -12.99 -20.98 -10.61
C THR A 60 -14.03 -19.95 -11.07
N GLN A 61 -14.98 -19.62 -10.19
CA GLN A 61 -16.03 -18.63 -10.44
C GLN A 61 -15.58 -17.18 -10.19
N LYS A 62 -14.36 -16.98 -9.68
CA LYS A 62 -13.86 -15.68 -9.21
C LYS A 62 -14.77 -15.03 -8.17
N ALA A 63 -15.42 -15.84 -7.34
CA ALA A 63 -16.34 -15.40 -6.28
C ALA A 63 -15.53 -14.93 -5.05
N ASN A 64 -14.78 -13.85 -5.21
CA ASN A 64 -13.85 -13.36 -4.19
C ASN A 64 -14.56 -13.01 -2.88
N ASP A 65 -15.77 -12.41 -2.92
CA ASP A 65 -16.54 -12.12 -1.71
C ASP A 65 -16.87 -13.39 -0.91
N SER A 66 -17.24 -14.48 -1.60
CA SER A 66 -17.51 -15.76 -0.93
C SER A 66 -16.25 -16.31 -0.25
N LEU A 67 -15.10 -16.18 -0.91
CA LEU A 67 -13.81 -16.59 -0.38
C LEU A 67 -13.40 -15.73 0.82
N VAL A 68 -13.57 -14.42 0.76
CA VAL A 68 -13.30 -13.52 1.90
C VAL A 68 -14.15 -13.94 3.10
N VAL A 69 -15.47 -14.06 2.93
CA VAL A 69 -16.37 -14.47 4.02
C VAL A 69 -16.00 -15.84 4.58
N PHE A 70 -15.69 -16.80 3.71
CA PHE A 70 -15.29 -18.15 4.13
C PHE A 70 -14.03 -18.13 5.01
N TYR A 71 -12.98 -17.42 4.59
CA TYR A 71 -11.75 -17.34 5.36
C TYR A 71 -11.90 -16.52 6.65
N ASP A 72 -12.75 -15.49 6.67
CA ASP A 72 -13.10 -14.75 7.88
C ASP A 72 -13.82 -15.68 8.90
N MET A 73 -14.77 -16.49 8.45
CA MET A 73 -15.45 -17.48 9.31
C MET A 73 -14.48 -18.52 9.90
N LEU A 74 -13.49 -18.94 9.14
CA LEU A 74 -12.42 -19.83 9.59
C LEU A 74 -11.38 -19.15 10.48
N ARG A 75 -11.46 -17.83 10.65
CA ARG A 75 -10.44 -17.02 11.34
C ARG A 75 -9.03 -17.19 10.73
N LYS A 76 -8.98 -17.27 9.42
CA LYS A 76 -7.76 -17.35 8.63
C LYS A 76 -7.51 -15.99 7.94
N PRO A 77 -6.97 -14.97 8.65
CA PRO A 77 -6.87 -13.62 8.13
C PRO A 77 -5.99 -13.49 6.88
N VAL A 78 -5.04 -14.40 6.69
CA VAL A 78 -4.20 -14.44 5.48
C VAL A 78 -5.05 -14.74 4.25
N GLY A 79 -5.93 -15.73 4.32
CA GLY A 79 -6.85 -16.07 3.24
C GLY A 79 -7.81 -14.92 2.92
N ALA A 80 -8.41 -14.34 3.97
CA ALA A 80 -9.32 -13.22 3.81
C ALA A 80 -8.62 -12.02 3.14
N ALA A 81 -7.42 -11.63 3.60
CA ALA A 81 -6.67 -10.52 3.01
C ALA A 81 -6.28 -10.79 1.55
N PHE A 82 -5.83 -12.01 1.24
CA PHE A 82 -5.48 -12.40 -0.13
C PHE A 82 -6.67 -12.26 -1.10
N TYR A 83 -7.85 -12.78 -0.71
CA TYR A 83 -9.02 -12.69 -1.60
C TYR A 83 -9.67 -11.30 -1.61
N THR A 84 -9.48 -10.48 -0.56
CA THR A 84 -9.83 -9.06 -0.62
C THR A 84 -8.94 -8.31 -1.63
N LEU A 85 -7.64 -8.63 -1.67
CA LEU A 85 -6.76 -8.09 -2.71
C LEU A 85 -7.22 -8.52 -4.12
N LYS A 86 -7.56 -9.81 -4.31
CA LYS A 86 -8.09 -10.32 -5.59
C LYS A 86 -9.42 -9.65 -5.98
N LYS A 87 -10.26 -9.31 -5.01
CA LYS A 87 -11.46 -8.52 -5.21
C LYS A 87 -11.10 -7.11 -5.70
N ALA A 88 -10.18 -6.42 -5.01
CA ALA A 88 -9.75 -5.08 -5.39
C ALA A 88 -9.15 -5.03 -6.80
N GLU A 89 -8.32 -6.02 -7.17
CA GLU A 89 -7.79 -6.17 -8.53
C GLU A 89 -8.89 -6.35 -9.59
N ALA A 90 -9.98 -7.04 -9.25
CA ALA A 90 -11.09 -7.30 -10.17
C ALA A 90 -12.06 -6.10 -10.30
N GLU A 91 -12.34 -5.40 -9.21
CA GLU A 91 -13.29 -4.29 -9.16
C GLU A 91 -12.63 -2.97 -9.61
N GLY A 92 -11.38 -2.74 -9.24
CA GLY A 92 -10.63 -1.53 -9.60
C GLY A 92 -11.19 -0.26 -8.97
N THR A 93 -11.91 -0.34 -7.84
CA THR A 93 -12.48 0.81 -7.15
C THR A 93 -11.62 1.25 -5.97
N ALA A 94 -11.68 2.54 -5.61
CA ALA A 94 -10.95 3.08 -4.46
C ALA A 94 -11.36 2.37 -3.17
N GLU A 95 -12.65 2.10 -2.98
CA GLU A 95 -13.19 1.42 -1.82
C GLU A 95 -12.63 0.00 -1.67
N ALA A 96 -12.57 -0.76 -2.76
CA ALA A 96 -12.04 -2.12 -2.73
C ALA A 96 -10.53 -2.14 -2.42
N TRP A 97 -9.77 -1.19 -2.97
CA TRP A 97 -8.36 -1.04 -2.65
C TRP A 97 -8.13 -0.58 -1.21
N THR A 98 -8.99 0.31 -0.68
CA THR A 98 -8.95 0.72 0.73
C THR A 98 -9.20 -0.49 1.65
N GLU A 99 -10.23 -1.29 1.38
CA GLU A 99 -10.52 -2.52 2.14
C GLU A 99 -9.31 -3.49 2.15
N ALA A 100 -8.67 -3.66 1.00
CA ALA A 100 -7.47 -4.50 0.91
C ALA A 100 -6.32 -3.94 1.77
N GLY A 101 -6.04 -2.63 1.68
CA GLY A 101 -5.02 -1.95 2.46
C GLY A 101 -5.25 -2.11 3.97
N GLU A 102 -6.48 -1.89 4.43
CA GLU A 102 -6.87 -2.04 5.83
C GLU A 102 -6.67 -3.46 6.34
N ARG A 103 -7.07 -4.48 5.57
CA ARG A 103 -6.90 -5.88 5.98
C ARG A 103 -5.43 -6.24 6.15
N PHE A 104 -4.56 -5.81 5.25
CA PHE A 104 -3.13 -6.02 5.39
C PHE A 104 -2.55 -5.26 6.58
N LEU A 105 -2.89 -4.00 6.77
CA LEU A 105 -2.40 -3.17 7.87
C LEU A 105 -2.77 -3.74 9.24
N LEU A 106 -4.05 -4.07 9.43
CA LEU A 106 -4.55 -4.59 10.70
C LEU A 106 -3.88 -5.92 11.08
N ASN A 107 -3.67 -6.79 10.11
CA ASN A 107 -3.13 -8.12 10.39
C ASN A 107 -1.60 -8.13 10.46
N ALA A 108 -0.88 -7.19 9.83
CA ALA A 108 0.57 -7.08 9.91
C ALA A 108 1.09 -7.05 11.36
N LYS A 109 0.33 -6.44 12.26
CA LYS A 109 0.67 -6.32 13.70
C LYS A 109 0.77 -7.68 14.41
N TYR A 110 -0.01 -8.65 13.97
CA TYR A 110 -0.13 -9.97 14.61
C TYR A 110 0.77 -11.04 14.01
N LEU A 111 1.48 -10.73 12.92
CA LEU A 111 2.44 -11.65 12.31
C LEU A 111 3.68 -11.78 13.20
N GLY A 112 4.19 -13.03 13.32
CA GLY A 112 5.33 -13.32 14.19
C GLY A 112 6.69 -12.99 13.62
N ASP A 113 6.86 -13.05 12.30
CA ASP A 113 8.16 -12.92 11.65
C ASP A 113 8.30 -11.62 10.83
N GLN A 114 9.54 -11.15 10.72
CA GLN A 114 9.89 -9.92 10.02
C GLN A 114 9.61 -9.97 8.51
N PRO A 115 9.96 -11.03 7.75
CA PRO A 115 9.71 -11.09 6.33
C PRO A 115 8.22 -10.97 5.99
N ARG A 116 7.33 -11.66 6.75
CA ARG A 116 5.88 -11.54 6.56
C ARG A 116 5.38 -10.12 6.87
N LYS A 117 5.84 -9.54 8.00
CA LYS A 117 5.47 -8.14 8.34
C LYS A 117 5.87 -7.17 7.24
N THR A 118 7.11 -7.24 6.76
CA THR A 118 7.58 -6.40 5.65
C THR A 118 6.68 -6.53 4.43
N SER A 119 6.37 -7.77 4.05
CA SER A 119 5.48 -8.09 2.94
C SER A 119 4.09 -7.49 3.10
N TRP A 120 3.51 -7.62 4.30
CA TRP A 120 2.16 -7.15 4.56
C TRP A 120 2.07 -5.63 4.60
N TYR A 121 3.04 -4.94 5.20
CA TYR A 121 3.11 -3.48 5.14
C TYR A 121 3.31 -2.98 3.70
N ALA A 122 4.11 -3.68 2.89
CA ALA A 122 4.29 -3.33 1.48
C ALA A 122 2.97 -3.47 0.69
N GLN A 123 2.22 -4.57 0.89
CA GLN A 123 0.91 -4.78 0.24
C GLN A 123 -0.13 -3.75 0.71
N SER A 124 -0.15 -3.45 2.02
CA SER A 124 -1.03 -2.42 2.55
C SER A 124 -0.74 -1.05 1.93
N ARG A 125 0.53 -0.66 1.87
CA ARG A 125 0.95 0.59 1.27
C ARG A 125 0.56 0.67 -0.21
N GLU A 126 0.86 -0.37 -1.00
CA GLU A 126 0.51 -0.42 -2.41
C GLU A 126 -1.00 -0.29 -2.63
N ALA A 127 -1.79 -0.98 -1.81
CA ALA A 127 -3.25 -0.90 -1.90
C ALA A 127 -3.78 0.51 -1.59
N PHE A 128 -3.29 1.16 -0.53
CA PHE A 128 -3.67 2.54 -0.22
C PHE A 128 -3.18 3.55 -1.26
N GLU A 129 -1.98 3.37 -1.83
CA GLU A 129 -1.49 4.20 -2.92
C GLU A 129 -2.43 4.14 -4.13
N LYS A 130 -2.87 2.94 -4.53
CA LYS A 130 -3.87 2.75 -5.59
C LYS A 130 -5.23 3.39 -5.24
N ALA A 131 -5.67 3.26 -4.00
CA ALA A 131 -6.90 3.89 -3.54
C ALA A 131 -6.82 5.42 -3.62
N VAL A 132 -5.70 6.03 -3.20
CA VAL A 132 -5.47 7.48 -3.30
C VAL A 132 -5.39 7.94 -4.77
N GLU A 133 -4.79 7.15 -5.67
CA GLU A 133 -4.77 7.46 -7.11
C GLU A 133 -6.18 7.50 -7.70
N LEU A 134 -7.06 6.59 -7.27
CA LEU A 134 -8.45 6.49 -7.75
C LEU A 134 -9.38 7.54 -7.12
N ALA A 135 -9.10 7.94 -5.88
CA ALA A 135 -9.89 8.91 -5.12
C ALA A 135 -8.98 9.98 -4.47
N PRO A 136 -8.35 10.87 -5.26
CA PRO A 136 -7.35 11.81 -4.75
C PRO A 136 -7.93 12.87 -3.81
N GLU A 137 -9.24 13.05 -3.76
CA GLU A 137 -9.92 13.98 -2.84
C GLU A 137 -10.36 13.31 -1.53
N ASP A 138 -10.26 11.98 -1.43
CA ASP A 138 -10.59 11.26 -0.20
C ASP A 138 -9.47 11.43 0.83
N LEU A 139 -9.72 12.30 1.80
CA LEU A 139 -8.76 12.62 2.86
C LEU A 139 -8.59 11.46 3.86
N ASP A 140 -9.62 10.63 4.05
CA ASP A 140 -9.57 9.52 5.00
C ASP A 140 -8.66 8.40 4.47
N VAL A 141 -8.71 8.11 3.18
CA VAL A 141 -7.77 7.17 2.53
C VAL A 141 -6.33 7.68 2.61
N LYS A 142 -6.10 9.00 2.44
CA LYS A 142 -4.77 9.58 2.65
C LYS A 142 -4.29 9.40 4.09
N VAL A 143 -5.17 9.53 5.08
CA VAL A 143 -4.81 9.24 6.47
C VAL A 143 -4.39 7.78 6.64
N ASP A 144 -5.11 6.83 6.04
CA ASP A 144 -4.77 5.40 6.11
C ASP A 144 -3.40 5.11 5.50
N LEU A 145 -3.11 5.72 4.34
CA LEU A 145 -1.77 5.65 3.74
C LEU A 145 -0.70 6.19 4.70
N GLY A 146 -0.92 7.37 5.29
CA GLY A 146 -0.01 7.99 6.25
C GLY A 146 0.26 7.09 7.45
N VAL A 147 -0.79 6.51 8.04
CA VAL A 147 -0.69 5.56 9.16
C VAL A 147 0.09 4.31 8.76
N CYS A 148 -0.21 3.73 7.60
CA CYS A 148 0.51 2.58 7.07
C CYS A 148 2.02 2.88 6.91
N MET A 149 2.36 4.06 6.38
CA MET A 149 3.75 4.47 6.21
C MET A 149 4.47 4.69 7.53
N ILE A 150 3.81 5.19 8.58
CA ILE A 150 4.39 5.37 9.91
C ILE A 150 4.61 4.00 10.57
N GLU A 151 3.59 3.16 10.63
CA GLU A 151 3.66 1.86 11.28
C GLU A 151 4.60 0.89 10.55
N GLY A 152 4.61 0.93 9.22
CA GLY A 152 5.46 0.11 8.36
C GLY A 152 6.91 0.61 8.22
N ALA A 153 7.23 1.81 8.69
CA ALA A 153 8.50 2.49 8.43
C ALA A 153 9.74 1.64 8.69
N SER A 154 9.81 0.99 9.86
CA SER A 154 10.94 0.14 10.26
C SER A 154 11.06 -1.14 9.43
N PHE A 155 9.97 -1.63 8.87
CA PHE A 155 9.93 -2.83 8.03
C PHE A 155 10.26 -2.52 6.57
N LEU A 156 9.80 -1.35 6.09
CA LEU A 156 9.98 -0.92 4.70
C LEU A 156 11.29 -0.12 4.49
N GLY A 157 12.00 0.21 5.57
CA GLY A 157 13.21 1.03 5.50
C GLY A 157 12.94 2.47 5.07
N THR A 158 11.73 2.98 5.30
CA THR A 158 11.31 4.33 4.93
C THR A 158 11.26 5.25 6.15
N PRO A 159 11.48 6.57 6.00
CA PRO A 159 11.33 7.50 7.11
C PRO A 159 9.87 7.62 7.57
N PRO A 160 9.56 7.46 8.88
CA PRO A 160 8.17 7.63 9.36
C PRO A 160 7.66 9.07 9.17
N MET A 161 8.56 10.03 9.01
CA MET A 161 8.20 11.44 8.76
C MET A 161 7.45 11.67 7.45
N GLU A 162 7.59 10.77 6.47
CA GLU A 162 6.80 10.82 5.23
C GLU A 162 5.30 10.64 5.53
N GLY A 163 4.96 9.62 6.30
CA GLY A 163 3.58 9.39 6.74
C GLY A 163 3.04 10.51 7.63
N ILE A 164 3.86 11.03 8.57
CA ILE A 164 3.49 12.21 9.38
C ILE A 164 3.24 13.42 8.48
N GLY A 165 4.02 13.61 7.42
CA GLY A 165 3.80 14.66 6.43
C GLY A 165 2.44 14.56 5.74
N ILE A 166 2.00 13.36 5.39
CA ILE A 166 0.66 13.12 4.81
C ILE A 166 -0.43 13.53 5.82
N LEU A 167 -0.34 13.07 7.08
CA LEU A 167 -1.33 13.42 8.11
C LEU A 167 -1.44 14.93 8.35
N LYS A 168 -0.29 15.63 8.40
CA LYS A 168 -0.25 17.09 8.52
C LYS A 168 -0.85 17.80 7.30
N ASN A 169 -0.63 17.26 6.11
CA ASN A 169 -1.23 17.81 4.90
C ASN A 169 -2.77 17.67 4.91
N VAL A 170 -3.28 16.53 5.39
CA VAL A 170 -4.73 16.34 5.59
C VAL A 170 -5.27 17.32 6.62
N GLU A 171 -4.60 17.50 7.77
CA GLU A 171 -4.99 18.50 8.79
C GLU A 171 -5.05 19.92 8.22
N GLN A 172 -4.11 20.28 7.34
CA GLN A 172 -4.11 21.60 6.69
C GLN A 172 -5.28 21.77 5.70
N GLN A 173 -5.70 20.71 5.01
CA GLN A 173 -6.82 20.72 4.07
C GLN A 173 -8.16 20.71 4.81
N ASP A 174 -8.28 19.90 5.84
CA ASP A 174 -9.45 19.82 6.73
C ASP A 174 -9.02 19.78 8.21
N PRO A 175 -8.97 20.95 8.88
CA PRO A 175 -8.60 21.04 10.29
C PRO A 175 -9.56 20.31 11.25
N ASN A 176 -10.71 19.85 10.77
CA ASN A 176 -11.68 19.09 11.55
C ASN A 176 -11.68 17.60 11.19
N ASN A 177 -10.78 17.14 10.35
CA ASN A 177 -10.67 15.71 10.06
C ASN A 177 -10.26 14.93 11.31
N ILE A 178 -11.26 14.32 11.93
CA ILE A 178 -11.11 13.61 13.21
C ILE A 178 -10.08 12.48 13.10
N LYS A 179 -10.08 11.76 11.97
CA LYS A 179 -9.17 10.64 11.73
C LYS A 179 -7.70 11.10 11.70
N ALA A 180 -7.42 12.21 11.01
CA ALA A 180 -6.10 12.83 10.98
C ALA A 180 -5.67 13.32 12.38
N LEU A 181 -6.54 14.03 13.08
CA LEU A 181 -6.25 14.57 14.42
C LEU A 181 -5.94 13.48 15.44
N ILE A 182 -6.73 12.38 15.46
CA ILE A 182 -6.49 11.24 16.36
C ILE A 182 -5.12 10.63 16.08
N ASN A 183 -4.80 10.38 14.80
CA ASN A 183 -3.54 9.74 14.43
C ASN A 183 -2.34 10.67 14.67
N LEU A 184 -2.44 11.96 14.39
CA LEU A 184 -1.40 12.93 14.76
C LEU A 184 -1.17 12.96 16.27
N GLY A 185 -2.25 12.93 17.07
CA GLY A 185 -2.14 12.85 18.52
C GLY A 185 -1.50 11.55 19.01
N TYR A 186 -1.79 10.42 18.37
CA TYR A 186 -1.22 9.11 18.70
C TYR A 186 0.28 9.04 18.38
N PHE A 187 0.71 9.63 17.25
CA PHE A 187 2.11 9.65 16.82
C PHE A 187 2.87 10.91 17.27
N ALA A 188 2.23 11.84 18.00
CA ALA A 188 2.91 12.98 18.58
C ALA A 188 3.82 12.53 19.73
N ILE A 189 5.11 12.56 19.47
CA ILE A 189 6.17 12.27 20.44
C ILE A 189 6.89 13.58 20.75
#